data_f64a9a3a2e0bc5a446d611cf13608f82
#
_entry.id   f64a9a3a2e0bc5a446d611cf13608f82
#
_cell.length_a   1.000
_cell.length_b   1.000
_cell.length_c   1.000
_cell.angle_alpha   90.00
_cell.angle_beta   90.00
_cell.angle_gamma   90.00
#
_symmetry.space_group_name_H-M   'P 1'
#
loop_
_entity.id
_entity.type
_entity.pdbx_description
1 polymer ?
#
loop_
_entity_poly.entity_id
_entity_poly.type
_entity_poly.pdbx_seq_one_letter_code
_entity_poly.pdbx_strand_id
1 'polypeptide(L)'
;MKPLDPRLTRYARAARRYIATTAVTGVLIAGLVVAQAWLISRIVAPLMAGGAAGAGTASLVRALAAVVAARAAVVHLQESRAHRAATRTIIELRRRVVAHAAALGPRWQAVNAARTATVLTRGLDDLEPYFTRYLPQLILASTLTPLTALVMLLQDAPSTLAVALTIPLIPVFMILIGRLTRQHSAERLAAMERLGAQVLDLVAGLPTLKALGREIGPGTRIERLGRAYNRTTMATLRVAFLSGAVLEFITTLSVAIIAVEVGLRLLFGRMDPATGLLVIMIAPEVYQPLRRVGLHFHASANGVAAADAVFEILDAPLPERGGLPAPDLSRAAIRIEDLSVTARGARAPAGLSATIRPGRLVALAGPSGAGKTTASQVLLGLLAPDDGRVLVLPEEGGAVDLARIDPASWWEQVAWVPQRPAIAPGTLARAVAGPHRPAAPGDPVPPELEAAARATGLDEVVAALPEGWATRIGHGGAGLSVGQRQRLALTRALASPAPLVVLDEPTAHLDAAAEAHVLAGVAALREAGRTVVVIAHRRALLAVADDVIEVRSAPRPDDGRAEEDRGGDHQDGAVSAGAPEPAGAGP
;
A
#
# COMPACT_ATOMS: atom_id res chain seq x y z
N MET A 1 -15.10 -11.38 -10.41
CA MET A 1 -13.88 -10.60 -10.74
C MET A 1 -13.70 -10.60 -12.25
N LYS A 2 -13.53 -9.44 -12.85
CA LYS A 2 -13.18 -9.33 -14.28
C LYS A 2 -11.69 -9.66 -14.43
N PRO A 3 -11.30 -10.54 -15.33
CA PRO A 3 -9.90 -10.95 -15.51
C PRO A 3 -8.95 -9.81 -15.91
N LEU A 4 -9.50 -8.73 -16.42
CA LEU A 4 -8.84 -7.46 -16.73
C LEU A 4 -9.63 -6.33 -16.06
N ASP A 5 -9.08 -5.73 -14.99
CA ASP A 5 -9.71 -4.57 -14.36
C ASP A 5 -9.41 -3.31 -15.19
N PRO A 6 -10.45 -2.63 -15.71
CA PRO A 6 -10.25 -1.41 -16.50
C PRO A 6 -9.59 -0.27 -15.70
N ARG A 7 -9.66 -0.29 -14.36
CA ARG A 7 -8.98 0.69 -13.49
C ARG A 7 -7.46 0.61 -13.62
N LEU A 8 -6.88 -0.61 -13.79
CA LEU A 8 -5.44 -0.77 -14.03
C LEU A 8 -4.99 -0.04 -15.31
N THR A 9 -5.81 -0.07 -16.36
CA THR A 9 -5.50 0.65 -17.60
C THR A 9 -5.74 2.16 -17.49
N ARG A 10 -6.59 2.60 -16.56
CA ARG A 10 -6.85 4.01 -16.28
C ARG A 10 -5.71 4.65 -15.48
N TYR A 11 -5.20 3.95 -14.47
CA TYR A 11 -4.19 4.49 -13.56
C TYR A 11 -2.74 4.24 -14.00
N ALA A 12 -2.47 3.26 -14.90
CA ALA A 12 -1.12 2.92 -15.34
C ALA A 12 -0.98 2.96 -16.88
N ARG A 13 -0.38 4.02 -17.42
CA ARG A 13 -0.12 4.14 -18.87
C ARG A 13 0.80 3.03 -19.38
N ALA A 14 1.75 2.59 -18.56
CA ALA A 14 2.68 1.50 -18.88
C ALA A 14 1.94 0.18 -19.13
N ALA A 15 0.87 -0.12 -18.37
CA ALA A 15 0.07 -1.33 -18.52
C ALA A 15 -0.62 -1.41 -19.90
N ARG A 16 -1.18 -0.32 -20.41
CA ARG A 16 -1.83 -0.29 -21.74
C ARG A 16 -0.87 -0.65 -22.88
N ARG A 17 0.32 -0.03 -22.90
CA ARG A 17 1.33 -0.34 -23.90
C ARG A 17 1.81 -1.78 -23.81
N TYR A 18 1.94 -2.27 -22.60
CA TYR A 18 2.34 -3.64 -22.34
C TYR A 18 1.30 -4.65 -22.86
N ILE A 19 0.00 -4.46 -22.59
CA ILE A 19 -1.09 -5.32 -23.09
C ILE A 19 -1.07 -5.37 -24.62
N ALA A 20 -0.98 -4.21 -25.29
CA ALA A 20 -0.93 -4.15 -26.74
C ALA A 20 0.31 -4.87 -27.31
N THR A 21 1.48 -4.65 -26.75
CA THR A 21 2.71 -5.33 -27.21
C THR A 21 2.66 -6.83 -26.94
N THR A 22 2.05 -7.27 -25.85
CA THR A 22 1.89 -8.70 -25.53
C THR A 22 0.89 -9.37 -26.49
N ALA A 23 -0.18 -8.69 -26.90
CA ALA A 23 -1.09 -9.21 -27.90
C ALA A 23 -0.41 -9.39 -29.25
N VAL A 24 0.36 -8.40 -29.71
CA VAL A 24 1.11 -8.49 -30.97
C VAL A 24 2.16 -9.62 -30.92
N THR A 25 2.96 -9.69 -29.85
CA THR A 25 3.93 -10.78 -29.70
C THR A 25 3.25 -12.13 -29.55
N GLY A 26 2.04 -12.21 -28.97
CA GLY A 26 1.22 -13.42 -28.88
C GLY A 26 0.81 -13.95 -30.24
N VAL A 27 0.33 -13.09 -31.12
CA VAL A 27 0.00 -13.47 -32.52
C VAL A 27 1.25 -13.93 -33.28
N LEU A 28 2.39 -13.24 -33.08
CA LEU A 28 3.65 -13.63 -33.71
C LEU A 28 4.13 -15.01 -33.20
N ILE A 29 4.05 -15.26 -31.90
CA ILE A 29 4.38 -16.58 -31.32
C ILE A 29 3.45 -17.65 -31.91
N ALA A 30 2.16 -17.38 -32.05
CA ALA A 30 1.21 -18.33 -32.65
C ALA A 30 1.61 -18.69 -34.08
N GLY A 31 1.95 -17.71 -34.92
CA GLY A 31 2.45 -17.93 -36.27
C GLY A 31 3.73 -18.77 -36.31
N LEU A 32 4.70 -18.47 -35.41
CA LEU A 32 5.96 -19.22 -35.32
C LEU A 32 5.75 -20.67 -34.83
N VAL A 33 4.80 -20.91 -33.90
CA VAL A 33 4.41 -22.26 -33.44
C VAL A 33 3.85 -23.08 -34.60
N VAL A 34 2.91 -22.51 -35.36
CA VAL A 34 2.33 -23.18 -36.53
C VAL A 34 3.37 -23.45 -37.60
N ALA A 35 4.24 -22.46 -37.89
CA ALA A 35 5.34 -22.62 -38.84
C ALA A 35 6.32 -23.72 -38.40
N GLN A 36 6.65 -23.77 -37.12
CA GLN A 36 7.52 -24.81 -36.54
C GLN A 36 6.89 -26.21 -36.74
N ALA A 37 5.63 -26.39 -36.36
CA ALA A 37 4.92 -27.65 -36.51
C ALA A 37 4.81 -28.06 -37.97
N TRP A 38 4.52 -27.13 -38.88
CA TRP A 38 4.43 -27.38 -40.30
C TRP A 38 5.78 -27.79 -40.90
N LEU A 39 6.87 -27.10 -40.56
CA LEU A 39 8.23 -27.47 -41.03
C LEU A 39 8.63 -28.85 -40.55
N ILE A 40 8.39 -29.19 -39.29
CA ILE A 40 8.71 -30.53 -38.74
C ILE A 40 7.89 -31.60 -39.47
N SER A 41 6.58 -31.35 -39.68
CA SER A 41 5.74 -32.33 -40.40
C SER A 41 6.23 -32.58 -41.83
N ARG A 42 6.68 -31.54 -42.54
CA ARG A 42 7.25 -31.65 -43.89
C ARG A 42 8.61 -32.32 -43.95
N ILE A 43 9.43 -32.23 -42.91
CA ILE A 43 10.74 -32.91 -42.81
C ILE A 43 10.55 -34.40 -42.47
N VAL A 44 9.66 -34.71 -41.54
CA VAL A 44 9.53 -36.06 -40.95
C VAL A 44 8.60 -36.97 -41.79
N ALA A 45 7.51 -36.44 -42.34
CA ALA A 45 6.54 -37.26 -43.06
C ALA A 45 7.13 -38.06 -44.26
N PRO A 46 7.99 -37.52 -45.12
CA PRO A 46 8.65 -38.31 -46.17
C PRO A 46 9.53 -39.43 -45.66
N LEU A 47 10.22 -39.22 -44.51
CA LEU A 47 11.06 -40.25 -43.87
C LEU A 47 10.22 -41.41 -43.34
N MET A 48 9.01 -41.13 -42.80
CA MET A 48 8.08 -42.17 -42.35
C MET A 48 7.50 -42.99 -43.52
N ALA A 49 7.39 -42.40 -44.71
CA ALA A 49 6.94 -43.06 -45.92
C ALA A 49 8.05 -43.85 -46.64
N GLY A 50 9.23 -44.04 -46.03
CA GLY A 50 10.37 -44.77 -46.62
C GLY A 50 11.14 -43.99 -47.69
N GLY A 51 10.91 -42.69 -47.84
CA GLY A 51 11.63 -41.82 -48.77
C GLY A 51 12.99 -41.37 -48.24
N ALA A 52 13.96 -41.24 -49.15
CA ALA A 52 15.25 -40.63 -48.80
C ALA A 52 15.11 -39.10 -48.57
N ALA A 53 16.00 -38.54 -47.75
CA ALA A 53 16.07 -37.09 -47.55
C ALA A 53 16.36 -36.39 -48.91
N GLY A 54 15.37 -35.71 -49.46
CA GLY A 54 15.49 -35.01 -50.75
C GLY A 54 16.41 -33.79 -50.68
N ALA A 55 16.88 -33.31 -51.82
CA ALA A 55 17.77 -32.12 -51.92
C ALA A 55 17.22 -30.85 -51.21
N GLY A 56 15.90 -30.78 -50.96
CA GLY A 56 15.26 -29.68 -50.25
C GLY A 56 15.24 -29.77 -48.70
N THR A 57 15.60 -30.94 -48.13
CA THR A 57 15.52 -31.16 -46.67
C THR A 57 16.45 -30.22 -45.90
N ALA A 58 17.65 -29.93 -46.43
CA ALA A 58 18.59 -29.01 -45.81
C ALA A 58 18.06 -27.54 -45.70
N SER A 59 17.26 -27.11 -46.68
CA SER A 59 16.64 -25.80 -46.65
C SER A 59 15.52 -25.73 -45.61
N LEU A 60 14.70 -26.80 -45.47
CA LEU A 60 13.66 -26.89 -44.44
C LEU A 60 14.24 -26.94 -43.03
N VAL A 61 15.36 -27.65 -42.84
CA VAL A 61 16.06 -27.71 -41.54
C VAL A 61 16.61 -26.32 -41.17
N ARG A 62 17.20 -25.58 -42.12
CA ARG A 62 17.66 -24.20 -41.88
C ARG A 62 16.49 -23.28 -41.55
N ALA A 63 15.37 -23.37 -42.27
CA ALA A 63 14.15 -22.63 -41.98
C ALA A 63 13.61 -22.94 -40.58
N LEU A 64 13.59 -24.23 -40.18
CA LEU A 64 13.20 -24.65 -38.84
C LEU A 64 14.11 -24.04 -37.77
N ALA A 65 15.43 -24.09 -37.94
CA ALA A 65 16.37 -23.46 -37.03
C ALA A 65 16.14 -21.96 -36.89
N ALA A 66 15.86 -21.26 -38.01
CA ALA A 66 15.53 -19.83 -38.00
C ALA A 66 14.21 -19.54 -37.24
N VAL A 67 13.17 -20.35 -37.46
CA VAL A 67 11.88 -20.23 -36.76
C VAL A 67 12.02 -20.46 -35.25
N VAL A 68 12.79 -21.49 -34.85
CA VAL A 68 13.06 -21.79 -33.44
C VAL A 68 13.83 -20.64 -32.77
N ALA A 69 14.87 -20.14 -33.45
CA ALA A 69 15.63 -18.98 -32.96
C ALA A 69 14.76 -17.71 -32.84
N ALA A 70 13.91 -17.44 -33.85
CA ALA A 70 12.96 -16.34 -33.83
C ALA A 70 11.94 -16.47 -32.68
N ARG A 71 11.38 -17.68 -32.48
CA ARG A 71 10.48 -17.98 -31.34
C ARG A 71 11.15 -17.71 -30.01
N ALA A 72 12.38 -18.20 -29.82
CA ALA A 72 13.13 -17.98 -28.59
C ALA A 72 13.40 -16.48 -28.33
N ALA A 73 13.77 -15.74 -29.38
CA ALA A 73 14.02 -14.30 -29.30
C ALA A 73 12.72 -13.53 -28.93
N VAL A 74 11.59 -13.86 -29.55
CA VAL A 74 10.30 -13.21 -29.26
C VAL A 74 9.82 -13.50 -27.85
N VAL A 75 9.95 -14.75 -27.38
CA VAL A 75 9.59 -15.15 -26.00
C VAL A 75 10.46 -14.39 -24.99
N HIS A 76 11.79 -14.38 -25.19
CA HIS A 76 12.71 -13.63 -24.33
C HIS A 76 12.38 -12.13 -24.29
N LEU A 77 12.08 -11.54 -25.43
CA LEU A 77 11.69 -10.12 -25.54
C LEU A 77 10.38 -9.85 -24.81
N GLN A 78 9.41 -10.74 -24.91
CA GLN A 78 8.13 -10.64 -24.21
C GLN A 78 8.32 -10.70 -22.69
N GLU A 79 9.10 -11.66 -22.18
CA GLU A 79 9.38 -11.79 -20.74
C GLU A 79 10.13 -10.58 -20.19
N SER A 80 11.18 -10.13 -20.90
CA SER A 80 11.95 -8.93 -20.51
C SER A 80 11.11 -7.65 -20.48
N ARG A 81 10.13 -7.53 -21.39
CA ARG A 81 9.18 -6.41 -21.39
C ARG A 81 8.15 -6.52 -20.30
N ALA A 82 7.70 -7.74 -19.97
CA ALA A 82 6.76 -8.01 -18.89
C ALA A 82 7.31 -7.52 -17.54
N HIS A 83 8.53 -7.93 -17.19
CA HIS A 83 9.18 -7.51 -15.94
C HIS A 83 9.38 -5.98 -15.87
N ARG A 84 9.88 -5.36 -16.96
CA ARG A 84 10.04 -3.90 -17.01
C ARG A 84 8.73 -3.15 -16.89
N ALA A 85 7.65 -3.66 -17.49
CA ALA A 85 6.32 -3.05 -17.40
C ALA A 85 5.74 -3.19 -15.99
N ALA A 86 5.87 -4.38 -15.36
CA ALA A 86 5.46 -4.62 -13.99
C ALA A 86 6.15 -3.65 -13.02
N THR A 87 7.49 -3.60 -13.05
CA THR A 87 8.27 -2.72 -12.18
C THR A 87 7.87 -1.25 -12.33
N ARG A 88 7.73 -0.76 -13.58
CA ARG A 88 7.31 0.64 -13.84
C ARG A 88 5.90 0.92 -13.32
N THR A 89 4.97 -0.02 -13.52
CA THR A 89 3.59 0.12 -13.05
C THR A 89 3.54 0.14 -11.51
N ILE A 90 4.27 -0.74 -10.84
CA ILE A 90 4.35 -0.80 -9.38
C ILE A 90 4.94 0.51 -8.81
N ILE A 91 6.03 1.02 -9.40
CA ILE A 91 6.63 2.29 -8.96
C ILE A 91 5.67 3.46 -9.17
N GLU A 92 4.96 3.52 -10.32
CA GLU A 92 3.99 4.58 -10.61
C GLU A 92 2.82 4.53 -9.61
N LEU A 93 2.26 3.35 -9.35
CA LEU A 93 1.17 3.17 -8.37
C LEU A 93 1.64 3.50 -6.96
N ARG A 94 2.85 3.07 -6.56
CA ARG A 94 3.42 3.37 -5.23
C ARG A 94 3.53 4.88 -5.01
N ARG A 95 4.05 5.61 -5.99
CA ARG A 95 4.13 7.09 -5.92
C ARG A 95 2.75 7.74 -5.81
N ARG A 96 1.76 7.27 -6.58
CA ARG A 96 0.40 7.79 -6.55
C ARG A 96 -0.30 7.51 -5.23
N VAL A 97 -0.18 6.29 -4.71
CA VAL A 97 -0.77 5.91 -3.41
C VAL A 97 -0.18 6.74 -2.28
N VAL A 98 1.16 6.92 -2.24
CA VAL A 98 1.81 7.76 -1.24
C VAL A 98 1.33 9.20 -1.33
N ALA A 99 1.31 9.79 -2.53
CA ALA A 99 0.88 11.17 -2.73
C ALA A 99 -0.60 11.35 -2.37
N HIS A 100 -1.47 10.43 -2.78
CA HIS A 100 -2.91 10.48 -2.49
C HIS A 100 -3.20 10.28 -1.01
N ALA A 101 -2.56 9.28 -0.37
CA ALA A 101 -2.70 9.04 1.07
C ALA A 101 -2.20 10.22 1.93
N ALA A 102 -1.11 10.89 1.49
CA ALA A 102 -0.66 12.13 2.13
C ALA A 102 -1.69 13.26 1.99
N ALA A 103 -2.33 13.35 0.83
CA ALA A 103 -3.32 14.38 0.52
C ALA A 103 -4.67 14.19 1.26
N LEU A 104 -5.00 12.96 1.69
CA LEU A 104 -6.20 12.65 2.47
C LEU A 104 -6.16 13.17 3.92
N GLY A 105 -4.99 13.58 4.39
CA GLY A 105 -4.82 14.22 5.68
C GLY A 105 -4.74 13.28 6.90
N PRO A 106 -4.44 13.84 8.10
CA PRO A 106 -4.09 13.07 9.29
C PRO A 106 -5.26 12.24 9.85
N ARG A 107 -6.51 12.72 9.72
CA ARG A 107 -7.69 12.00 10.21
C ARG A 107 -7.88 10.66 9.49
N TRP A 108 -7.73 10.66 8.17
CA TRP A 108 -7.79 9.44 7.37
C TRP A 108 -6.59 8.52 7.65
N GLN A 109 -5.39 9.10 7.76
CA GLN A 109 -4.18 8.35 8.05
C GLN A 109 -4.23 7.67 9.42
N ALA A 110 -4.77 8.31 10.45
CA ALA A 110 -4.89 7.73 11.79
C ALA A 110 -5.64 6.38 11.81
N VAL A 111 -6.61 6.20 10.91
CA VAL A 111 -7.38 4.96 10.77
C VAL A 111 -6.74 3.98 9.79
N ASN A 112 -6.12 4.49 8.71
CA ASN A 112 -5.72 3.69 7.56
C ASN A 112 -4.19 3.49 7.42
N ALA A 113 -3.35 4.05 8.32
CA ALA A 113 -1.89 4.02 8.19
C ALA A 113 -1.32 2.59 8.08
N ALA A 114 -1.74 1.67 8.95
CA ALA A 114 -1.26 0.29 8.95
C ALA A 114 -1.64 -0.44 7.66
N ARG A 115 -2.89 -0.26 7.20
CA ARG A 115 -3.38 -0.84 5.94
C ARG A 115 -2.62 -0.26 4.75
N THR A 116 -2.43 1.06 4.70
CA THR A 116 -1.68 1.74 3.64
C THR A 116 -0.23 1.27 3.59
N ALA A 117 0.43 1.13 4.73
CA ALA A 117 1.79 0.59 4.81
C ALA A 117 1.87 -0.85 4.27
N THR A 118 0.91 -1.71 4.60
CA THR A 118 0.83 -3.09 4.08
C THR A 118 0.62 -3.11 2.57
N VAL A 119 -0.26 -2.25 2.03
CA VAL A 119 -0.49 -2.13 0.58
C VAL A 119 0.77 -1.64 -0.13
N LEU A 120 1.48 -0.65 0.43
CA LEU A 120 2.70 -0.08 -0.16
C LEU A 120 3.90 -1.04 -0.15
N THR A 121 4.00 -1.92 0.84
CA THR A 121 5.13 -2.85 1.00
C THR A 121 4.86 -4.19 0.32
N ARG A 122 3.82 -4.91 0.72
CA ARG A 122 3.50 -6.25 0.21
C ARG A 122 2.47 -6.25 -0.92
N GLY A 123 1.41 -5.45 -0.78
CA GLY A 123 0.29 -5.47 -1.72
C GLY A 123 0.72 -5.12 -3.14
N LEU A 124 1.55 -4.09 -3.32
CA LEU A 124 2.03 -3.71 -4.65
C LEU A 124 3.00 -4.75 -5.25
N ASP A 125 3.76 -5.46 -4.44
CA ASP A 125 4.68 -6.50 -4.93
C ASP A 125 3.91 -7.75 -5.39
N ASP A 126 2.73 -8.04 -4.82
CA ASP A 126 1.82 -9.10 -5.26
C ASP A 126 1.23 -8.84 -6.67
N LEU A 127 1.34 -7.62 -7.21
CA LEU A 127 0.99 -7.30 -8.60
C LEU A 127 2.00 -7.84 -9.62
N GLU A 128 3.25 -8.09 -9.24
CA GLU A 128 4.27 -8.57 -10.17
C GLU A 128 3.90 -9.89 -10.85
N PRO A 129 3.49 -10.97 -10.13
CA PRO A 129 3.05 -12.21 -10.76
C PRO A 129 1.82 -12.04 -11.66
N TYR A 130 0.93 -11.10 -11.35
CA TYR A 130 -0.21 -10.78 -12.21
C TYR A 130 0.26 -10.27 -13.58
N PHE A 131 1.18 -9.31 -13.62
CA PHE A 131 1.69 -8.73 -14.87
C PHE A 131 2.65 -9.65 -15.61
N THR A 132 3.52 -10.38 -14.90
CA THR A 132 4.60 -11.16 -15.52
C THR A 132 4.17 -12.56 -15.91
N ARG A 133 3.23 -13.17 -15.19
CA ARG A 133 2.85 -14.57 -15.37
C ARG A 133 1.41 -14.75 -15.87
N TYR A 134 0.44 -14.12 -15.21
CA TYR A 134 -0.98 -14.36 -15.51
C TYR A 134 -1.45 -13.61 -16.76
N LEU A 135 -1.25 -12.30 -16.83
CA LEU A 135 -1.76 -11.46 -17.92
C LEU A 135 -1.24 -11.88 -19.31
N PRO A 136 0.07 -12.22 -19.48
CA PRO A 136 0.55 -12.75 -20.76
C PRO A 136 -0.14 -14.04 -21.17
N GLN A 137 -0.35 -14.96 -20.23
CA GLN A 137 -1.01 -16.24 -20.54
C GLN A 137 -2.49 -16.05 -20.88
N LEU A 138 -3.17 -15.10 -20.25
CA LEU A 138 -4.54 -14.75 -20.59
C LEU A 138 -4.64 -14.21 -22.03
N ILE A 139 -3.72 -13.34 -22.42
CA ILE A 139 -3.64 -12.80 -23.79
C ILE A 139 -3.28 -13.91 -24.78
N LEU A 140 -2.34 -14.80 -24.45
CA LEU A 140 -2.00 -15.96 -25.27
C LEU A 140 -3.19 -16.92 -25.41
N ALA A 141 -3.93 -17.17 -24.33
CA ALA A 141 -5.13 -18.00 -24.38
C ALA A 141 -6.22 -17.42 -25.32
N SER A 142 -6.30 -16.09 -25.40
CA SER A 142 -7.26 -15.42 -26.30
C SER A 142 -6.76 -15.27 -27.75
N THR A 143 -5.46 -15.45 -28.02
CA THR A 143 -4.87 -15.28 -29.35
C THR A 143 -4.33 -16.61 -29.92
N LEU A 144 -3.46 -17.29 -29.21
CA LEU A 144 -2.80 -18.53 -29.66
C LEU A 144 -3.80 -19.69 -29.75
N THR A 145 -4.64 -19.89 -28.73
CA THR A 145 -5.61 -21.00 -28.71
C THR A 145 -6.59 -20.93 -29.88
N PRO A 146 -7.32 -19.82 -30.18
CA PRO A 146 -8.23 -19.79 -31.33
C PRO A 146 -7.48 -19.86 -32.67
N LEU A 147 -6.28 -19.28 -32.79
CA LEU A 147 -5.51 -19.31 -34.04
C LEU A 147 -5.00 -20.74 -34.33
N THR A 148 -4.45 -21.45 -33.34
CA THR A 148 -4.01 -22.84 -33.50
C THR A 148 -5.18 -23.79 -33.71
N ALA A 149 -6.34 -23.56 -33.04
CA ALA A 149 -7.58 -24.32 -33.30
C ALA A 149 -8.10 -24.08 -34.72
N LEU A 150 -8.02 -22.85 -35.24
CA LEU A 150 -8.42 -22.55 -36.64
C LEU A 150 -7.50 -23.23 -37.63
N VAL A 151 -6.19 -23.22 -37.44
CA VAL A 151 -5.25 -23.94 -38.30
C VAL A 151 -5.56 -25.46 -38.28
N MET A 152 -5.84 -25.99 -37.10
CA MET A 152 -6.22 -27.39 -36.94
C MET A 152 -7.54 -27.72 -37.67
N LEU A 153 -8.53 -26.83 -37.61
CA LEU A 153 -9.81 -26.96 -38.33
C LEU A 153 -9.62 -26.99 -39.85
N LEU A 154 -8.73 -26.17 -40.37
CA LEU A 154 -8.44 -26.12 -41.81
C LEU A 154 -7.69 -27.37 -42.30
N GLN A 155 -7.00 -28.09 -41.41
CA GLN A 155 -6.25 -29.29 -41.74
C GLN A 155 -7.05 -30.59 -41.46
N ASP A 156 -7.77 -30.62 -40.33
CA ASP A 156 -8.50 -31.80 -39.88
C ASP A 156 -9.70 -31.44 -38.98
N ALA A 157 -10.91 -31.54 -39.52
CA ALA A 157 -12.12 -31.21 -38.79
C ALA A 157 -12.46 -32.19 -37.64
N PRO A 158 -12.30 -33.54 -37.79
CA PRO A 158 -12.58 -34.47 -36.69
C PRO A 158 -11.72 -34.24 -35.44
N SER A 159 -10.41 -34.07 -35.58
CA SER A 159 -9.53 -33.77 -34.44
C SER A 159 -9.86 -32.41 -33.81
N THR A 160 -10.33 -31.44 -34.64
CA THR A 160 -10.75 -30.13 -34.13
C THR A 160 -12.04 -30.22 -33.32
N LEU A 161 -12.97 -31.15 -33.70
CA LEU A 161 -14.17 -31.42 -32.90
C LEU A 161 -13.82 -31.95 -31.51
N ALA A 162 -12.82 -32.83 -31.41
CA ALA A 162 -12.31 -33.32 -30.12
C ALA A 162 -11.74 -32.17 -29.25
N VAL A 163 -10.99 -31.23 -29.86
CA VAL A 163 -10.51 -30.01 -29.21
C VAL A 163 -11.68 -29.14 -28.75
N ALA A 164 -12.67 -28.88 -29.62
CA ALA A 164 -13.82 -28.03 -29.32
C ALA A 164 -14.68 -28.58 -28.16
N LEU A 165 -14.77 -29.91 -28.03
CA LEU A 165 -15.48 -30.56 -26.94
C LEU A 165 -14.73 -30.51 -25.60
N THR A 166 -13.41 -30.58 -25.65
CA THR A 166 -12.57 -30.68 -24.44
C THR A 166 -12.09 -29.33 -23.89
N ILE A 167 -11.92 -28.29 -24.74
CA ILE A 167 -11.52 -26.94 -24.29
C ILE A 167 -12.45 -26.36 -23.23
N PRO A 168 -13.79 -26.40 -23.33
CA PRO A 168 -14.69 -25.81 -22.33
C PRO A 168 -14.55 -26.47 -20.95
N LEU A 169 -14.07 -27.69 -20.88
CA LEU A 169 -13.86 -28.42 -19.62
C LEU A 169 -12.83 -27.71 -18.73
N ILE A 170 -11.77 -27.12 -19.32
CA ILE A 170 -10.71 -26.41 -18.57
C ILE A 170 -11.29 -25.21 -17.80
N PRO A 171 -11.94 -24.21 -18.41
CA PRO A 171 -12.52 -23.09 -17.67
C PRO A 171 -13.62 -23.51 -16.68
N VAL A 172 -14.41 -24.53 -16.98
CA VAL A 172 -15.43 -25.05 -16.06
C VAL A 172 -14.76 -25.55 -14.78
N PHE A 173 -13.76 -26.42 -14.88
CA PHE A 173 -13.01 -26.91 -13.73
C PHE A 173 -12.24 -25.78 -13.01
N MET A 174 -11.66 -24.84 -13.76
CA MET A 174 -10.98 -23.68 -13.19
C MET A 174 -11.94 -22.82 -12.33
N ILE A 175 -13.18 -22.60 -12.77
CA ILE A 175 -14.19 -21.87 -11.99
C ILE A 175 -14.61 -22.67 -10.75
N LEU A 176 -14.86 -23.97 -10.90
CA LEU A 176 -15.27 -24.85 -9.80
C LEU A 176 -14.23 -24.89 -8.68
N ILE A 177 -12.97 -25.15 -9.03
CA ILE A 177 -11.86 -25.21 -8.09
C ILE A 177 -11.56 -23.81 -7.53
N GLY A 178 -11.69 -22.75 -8.35
CA GLY A 178 -11.49 -21.37 -7.91
C GLY A 178 -12.50 -20.92 -6.83
N ARG A 179 -13.74 -21.45 -6.86
CA ARG A 179 -14.72 -21.23 -5.79
C ARG A 179 -14.31 -21.92 -4.49
N LEU A 180 -13.87 -23.15 -4.57
CA LEU A 180 -13.38 -23.92 -3.41
C LEU A 180 -12.16 -23.28 -2.77
N THR A 181 -11.22 -22.81 -3.58
CA THR A 181 -9.97 -22.19 -3.10
C THR A 181 -10.20 -20.86 -2.39
N ARG A 182 -11.19 -20.06 -2.80
CA ARG A 182 -11.46 -18.74 -2.19
C ARG A 182 -11.80 -18.87 -0.70
N GLN A 183 -12.59 -19.86 -0.32
CA GLN A 183 -12.96 -20.10 1.07
C GLN A 183 -11.71 -20.41 1.92
N HIS A 184 -10.87 -21.33 1.49
CA HIS A 184 -9.64 -21.70 2.20
C HIS A 184 -8.60 -20.57 2.25
N SER A 185 -8.52 -19.72 1.22
CA SER A 185 -7.62 -18.57 1.22
C SER A 185 -8.04 -17.50 2.23
N ALA A 186 -9.34 -17.24 2.40
CA ALA A 186 -9.87 -16.32 3.40
C ALA A 186 -9.58 -16.83 4.83
N GLU A 187 -9.80 -18.13 5.09
CA GLU A 187 -9.48 -18.76 6.37
C GLU A 187 -7.98 -18.68 6.71
N ARG A 188 -7.11 -18.89 5.72
CA ARG A 188 -5.66 -18.76 5.87
C ARG A 188 -5.26 -17.34 6.21
N LEU A 189 -5.82 -16.34 5.52
CA LEU A 189 -5.54 -14.92 5.78
C LEU A 189 -5.94 -14.55 7.21
N ALA A 190 -7.15 -14.91 7.64
CA ALA A 190 -7.62 -14.67 9.00
C ALA A 190 -6.77 -15.37 10.08
N ALA A 191 -6.22 -16.55 9.79
CA ALA A 191 -5.29 -17.25 10.69
C ALA A 191 -3.92 -16.54 10.75
N MET A 192 -3.43 -16.03 9.62
CA MET A 192 -2.20 -15.25 9.55
C MET A 192 -2.30 -13.92 10.30
N GLU A 193 -3.41 -13.20 10.13
CA GLU A 193 -3.66 -11.93 10.84
C GLU A 193 -3.70 -12.13 12.35
N ARG A 194 -4.41 -13.18 12.83
CA ARG A 194 -4.45 -13.53 14.24
C ARG A 194 -3.08 -13.88 14.80
N LEU A 195 -2.29 -14.66 14.07
CA LEU A 195 -0.92 -15.00 14.48
C LEU A 195 -0.04 -13.76 14.52
N GLY A 196 -0.10 -12.93 13.47
CA GLY A 196 0.67 -11.68 13.38
C GLY A 196 0.35 -10.70 14.51
N ALA A 197 -0.93 -10.47 14.80
CA ALA A 197 -1.37 -9.61 15.89
C ALA A 197 -0.87 -10.10 17.26
N GLN A 198 -0.95 -11.41 17.52
CA GLN A 198 -0.46 -11.98 18.78
C GLN A 198 1.06 -11.92 18.93
N VAL A 199 1.81 -12.11 17.82
CA VAL A 199 3.28 -11.98 17.84
C VAL A 199 3.69 -10.54 18.12
N LEU A 200 3.03 -9.57 17.47
CA LEU A 200 3.32 -8.15 17.70
C LEU A 200 2.98 -7.71 19.12
N ASP A 201 1.82 -8.17 19.66
CA ASP A 201 1.41 -7.90 21.05
C ASP A 201 2.42 -8.50 22.05
N LEU A 202 2.88 -9.73 21.79
CA LEU A 202 3.90 -10.36 22.62
C LEU A 202 5.25 -9.61 22.58
N VAL A 203 5.70 -9.22 21.41
CA VAL A 203 6.96 -8.47 21.27
C VAL A 203 6.88 -7.12 21.98
N ALA A 204 5.75 -6.42 21.85
CA ALA A 204 5.51 -5.16 22.57
C ALA A 204 5.45 -5.35 24.09
N GLY A 205 4.84 -6.46 24.56
CA GLY A 205 4.73 -6.81 25.97
C GLY A 205 5.93 -7.55 26.57
N LEU A 206 6.94 -7.92 25.76
CA LEU A 206 8.07 -8.74 26.20
C LEU A 206 8.86 -8.14 27.39
N PRO A 207 9.13 -6.83 27.45
CA PRO A 207 9.78 -6.22 28.62
C PRO A 207 9.00 -6.44 29.90
N THR A 208 7.68 -6.30 29.87
CA THR A 208 6.77 -6.51 31.01
C THR A 208 6.72 -7.98 31.42
N LEU A 209 6.62 -8.90 30.46
CA LEU A 209 6.64 -10.34 30.71
C LEU A 209 7.96 -10.79 31.35
N LYS A 210 9.07 -10.27 30.87
CA LYS A 210 10.40 -10.54 31.43
C LYS A 210 10.53 -10.01 32.86
N ALA A 211 10.07 -8.78 33.10
CA ALA A 211 10.07 -8.20 34.46
C ALA A 211 9.23 -9.00 35.47
N LEU A 212 8.18 -9.69 34.98
CA LEU A 212 7.31 -10.53 35.80
C LEU A 212 7.73 -12.01 35.83
N GLY A 213 8.82 -12.42 35.17
CA GLY A 213 9.27 -13.82 35.08
C GLY A 213 8.30 -14.75 34.33
N ARG A 214 7.49 -14.19 33.41
CA ARG A 214 6.43 -14.92 32.67
C ARG A 214 6.67 -15.05 31.17
N GLU A 215 7.92 -14.94 30.73
CA GLU A 215 8.32 -14.99 29.32
C GLU A 215 8.06 -16.33 28.62
N ILE A 216 7.96 -17.45 29.37
CA ILE A 216 7.79 -18.81 28.81
C ILE A 216 6.32 -19.10 28.46
N GLY A 217 5.36 -18.62 29.26
CA GLY A 217 3.94 -18.94 29.12
C GLY A 217 3.31 -18.62 27.76
N PRO A 218 3.58 -17.46 27.16
CA PRO A 218 3.02 -17.09 25.84
C PRO A 218 3.48 -17.97 24.68
N GLY A 219 4.62 -18.67 24.79
CA GLY A 219 5.16 -19.54 23.75
C GLY A 219 4.18 -20.62 23.30
N THR A 220 3.48 -21.27 24.26
CA THR A 220 2.48 -22.32 23.95
C THR A 220 1.26 -21.79 23.20
N ARG A 221 0.90 -20.53 23.41
CA ARG A 221 -0.21 -19.88 22.69
C ARG A 221 0.19 -19.58 21.24
N ILE A 222 1.40 -19.07 21.02
CA ILE A 222 1.94 -18.85 19.68
C ILE A 222 2.09 -20.15 18.91
N GLU A 223 2.56 -21.20 19.56
CA GLU A 223 2.68 -22.52 18.94
C GLU A 223 1.32 -23.08 18.49
N ARG A 224 0.26 -22.92 19.29
CA ARG A 224 -1.11 -23.30 18.88
C ARG A 224 -1.60 -22.52 17.67
N LEU A 225 -1.39 -21.20 17.65
CA LEU A 225 -1.75 -20.35 16.50
C LEU A 225 -0.92 -20.68 15.27
N GLY A 226 0.37 -20.95 15.43
CA GLY A 226 1.25 -21.43 14.36
C GLY A 226 0.79 -22.75 13.77
N ARG A 227 0.38 -23.71 14.60
CA ARG A 227 -0.21 -24.99 14.13
C ARG A 227 -1.54 -24.77 13.39
N ALA A 228 -2.40 -23.87 13.87
CA ALA A 228 -3.65 -23.52 13.18
C ALA A 228 -3.37 -22.88 11.81
N TYR A 229 -2.44 -21.92 11.75
CA TYR A 229 -2.00 -21.31 10.47
C TYR A 229 -1.41 -22.36 9.52
N ASN A 230 -0.58 -23.28 10.01
CA ASN A 230 -0.01 -24.34 9.19
C ASN A 230 -1.08 -25.28 8.62
N ARG A 231 -2.10 -25.66 9.41
CA ARG A 231 -3.23 -26.48 8.93
C ARG A 231 -4.00 -25.80 7.79
N THR A 232 -4.34 -24.52 7.94
CA THR A 232 -5.05 -23.76 6.90
C THR A 232 -4.19 -23.54 5.66
N THR A 233 -2.88 -23.33 5.83
CA THR A 233 -1.91 -23.23 4.75
C THR A 233 -1.81 -24.54 3.97
N MET A 234 -1.70 -25.70 4.67
CA MET A 234 -1.68 -27.01 4.05
C MET A 234 -2.98 -27.34 3.31
N ALA A 235 -4.13 -26.96 3.85
CA ALA A 235 -5.42 -27.10 3.15
C ALA A 235 -5.44 -26.29 1.84
N THR A 236 -5.02 -25.03 1.88
CA THR A 236 -4.93 -24.18 0.69
C THR A 236 -3.96 -24.77 -0.34
N LEU A 237 -2.78 -25.26 0.08
CA LEU A 237 -1.80 -25.87 -0.81
C LEU A 237 -2.34 -27.16 -1.45
N ARG A 238 -3.02 -28.02 -0.69
CA ARG A 238 -3.65 -29.25 -1.24
C ARG A 238 -4.64 -28.91 -2.35
N VAL A 239 -5.49 -27.91 -2.16
CA VAL A 239 -6.45 -27.49 -3.20
C VAL A 239 -5.73 -26.89 -4.40
N ALA A 240 -4.67 -26.09 -4.21
CA ALA A 240 -3.88 -25.53 -5.29
C ALA A 240 -3.16 -26.62 -6.11
N PHE A 241 -2.54 -27.61 -5.45
CA PHE A 241 -1.90 -28.74 -6.12
C PHE A 241 -2.93 -29.62 -6.86
N LEU A 242 -4.08 -29.91 -6.22
CA LEU A 242 -5.15 -30.65 -6.86
C LEU A 242 -5.67 -29.95 -8.12
N SER A 243 -5.81 -28.61 -8.04
CA SER A 243 -6.17 -27.78 -9.20
C SER A 243 -5.18 -27.97 -10.37
N GLY A 244 -3.89 -27.85 -10.08
CA GLY A 244 -2.82 -28.08 -11.08
C GLY A 244 -2.88 -29.48 -11.67
N ALA A 245 -2.98 -30.51 -10.81
CA ALA A 245 -3.04 -31.91 -11.22
C ALA A 245 -4.27 -32.22 -12.11
N VAL A 246 -5.44 -31.71 -11.77
CA VAL A 246 -6.65 -31.88 -12.57
C VAL A 246 -6.54 -31.23 -13.94
N LEU A 247 -6.02 -29.98 -14.00
CA LEU A 247 -5.81 -29.29 -15.28
C LEU A 247 -4.78 -30.02 -16.16
N GLU A 248 -3.69 -30.51 -15.55
CA GLU A 248 -2.67 -31.31 -16.24
C GLU A 248 -3.28 -32.60 -16.79
N PHE A 249 -4.05 -33.33 -15.97
CA PHE A 249 -4.71 -34.56 -16.36
C PHE A 249 -5.68 -34.36 -17.53
N ILE A 250 -6.57 -33.33 -17.44
CA ILE A 250 -7.52 -33.01 -18.51
C ILE A 250 -6.78 -32.69 -19.81
N THR A 251 -5.75 -31.85 -19.73
CA THR A 251 -4.98 -31.44 -20.91
C THR A 251 -4.27 -32.64 -21.54
N THR A 252 -3.59 -33.45 -20.74
CA THR A 252 -2.85 -34.63 -21.21
C THR A 252 -3.79 -35.67 -21.79
N LEU A 253 -4.94 -35.92 -21.13
CA LEU A 253 -5.95 -36.84 -21.64
C LEU A 253 -6.53 -36.35 -22.97
N SER A 254 -6.82 -35.06 -23.12
CA SER A 254 -7.33 -34.47 -24.36
C SER A 254 -6.33 -34.65 -25.51
N VAL A 255 -5.04 -34.39 -25.25
CA VAL A 255 -3.98 -34.58 -26.25
C VAL A 255 -3.83 -36.07 -26.59
N ALA A 256 -3.93 -36.98 -25.60
CA ALA A 256 -3.86 -38.41 -25.82
C ALA A 256 -5.02 -38.94 -26.69
N ILE A 257 -6.26 -38.44 -26.45
CA ILE A 257 -7.42 -38.80 -27.28
C ILE A 257 -7.19 -38.38 -28.74
N ILE A 258 -6.69 -37.18 -28.98
CA ILE A 258 -6.36 -36.71 -30.34
C ILE A 258 -5.26 -37.58 -30.98
N ALA A 259 -4.21 -37.90 -30.21
CA ALA A 259 -3.09 -38.69 -30.69
C ALA A 259 -3.54 -40.13 -31.09
N VAL A 260 -4.41 -40.73 -30.28
CA VAL A 260 -5.00 -42.05 -30.58
C VAL A 260 -5.90 -42.00 -31.82
N GLU A 261 -6.78 -41.00 -31.90
CA GLU A 261 -7.69 -40.79 -33.02
C GLU A 261 -6.90 -40.61 -34.34
N VAL A 262 -5.92 -39.71 -34.35
CA VAL A 262 -5.02 -39.48 -35.51
C VAL A 262 -4.19 -40.73 -35.82
N GLY A 263 -3.63 -41.40 -34.80
CA GLY A 263 -2.85 -42.61 -34.96
C GLY A 263 -3.61 -43.76 -35.61
N LEU A 264 -4.85 -44.00 -35.19
CA LEU A 264 -5.74 -45.00 -35.82
C LEU A 264 -6.08 -44.62 -37.27
N ARG A 265 -6.37 -43.38 -37.57
CA ARG A 265 -6.67 -42.92 -38.96
C ARG A 265 -5.44 -43.01 -39.86
N LEU A 266 -4.22 -42.76 -39.34
CA LEU A 266 -2.97 -43.00 -40.05
C LEU A 266 -2.77 -44.48 -40.33
N LEU A 267 -3.01 -45.35 -39.35
CA LEU A 267 -2.85 -46.82 -39.48
C LEU A 267 -3.78 -47.37 -40.54
N PHE A 268 -5.03 -46.89 -40.62
CA PHE A 268 -6.01 -47.33 -41.63
C PHE A 268 -5.90 -46.58 -42.96
N GLY A 269 -4.84 -45.77 -43.16
CA GLY A 269 -4.63 -45.03 -44.41
C GLY A 269 -5.69 -43.93 -44.73
N ARG A 270 -6.41 -43.48 -43.71
CA ARG A 270 -7.48 -42.44 -43.83
C ARG A 270 -6.97 -41.03 -43.63
N MET A 271 -5.68 -40.85 -43.36
CA MET A 271 -5.06 -39.55 -43.14
C MET A 271 -3.62 -39.53 -43.69
N ASP A 272 -3.22 -38.41 -44.28
CA ASP A 272 -1.87 -38.20 -44.74
C ASP A 272 -0.89 -38.05 -43.55
N PRO A 273 0.28 -38.66 -43.57
CA PRO A 273 1.27 -38.58 -42.47
C PRO A 273 1.69 -37.18 -42.14
N ALA A 274 1.80 -36.25 -43.10
CA ALA A 274 2.19 -34.89 -42.83
C ALA A 274 1.09 -34.15 -42.06
N THR A 275 -0.16 -34.34 -42.42
CA THR A 275 -1.35 -33.79 -41.73
C THR A 275 -1.47 -34.36 -40.31
N GLY A 276 -1.34 -35.70 -40.18
CA GLY A 276 -1.40 -36.33 -38.85
C GLY A 276 -0.31 -35.83 -37.90
N LEU A 277 0.93 -35.71 -38.36
CA LEU A 277 2.02 -35.20 -37.57
C LEU A 277 1.81 -33.72 -37.19
N LEU A 278 1.34 -32.89 -38.14
CA LEU A 278 1.02 -31.50 -37.87
C LEU A 278 -0.03 -31.35 -36.77
N VAL A 279 -1.13 -32.12 -36.85
CA VAL A 279 -2.25 -32.09 -35.88
C VAL A 279 -1.74 -32.51 -34.49
N ILE A 280 -0.99 -33.61 -34.38
CA ILE A 280 -0.44 -34.09 -33.11
C ILE A 280 0.49 -33.03 -32.47
N MET A 281 1.28 -32.32 -33.28
CA MET A 281 2.21 -31.30 -32.79
C MET A 281 1.49 -30.00 -32.37
N ILE A 282 0.40 -29.61 -33.04
CA ILE A 282 -0.36 -28.42 -32.70
C ILE A 282 -1.27 -28.66 -31.49
N ALA A 283 -1.79 -29.86 -31.29
CA ALA A 283 -2.73 -30.18 -30.23
C ALA A 283 -2.28 -29.71 -28.81
N PRO A 284 -1.06 -29.99 -28.32
CA PRO A 284 -0.60 -29.50 -27.04
C PRO A 284 -0.57 -27.96 -26.94
N GLU A 285 -0.23 -27.28 -28.03
CA GLU A 285 -0.09 -25.82 -28.07
C GLU A 285 -1.47 -25.10 -27.99
N VAL A 286 -2.56 -25.76 -28.38
CA VAL A 286 -3.93 -25.26 -28.19
C VAL A 286 -4.28 -25.18 -26.70
N TYR A 287 -3.91 -26.18 -25.91
CA TYR A 287 -4.27 -26.27 -24.49
C TYR A 287 -3.30 -25.53 -23.57
N GLN A 288 -2.03 -25.40 -23.96
CA GLN A 288 -0.97 -24.90 -23.10
C GLN A 288 -1.23 -23.50 -22.49
N PRO A 289 -1.72 -22.49 -23.25
CA PRO A 289 -2.04 -21.18 -22.67
C PRO A 289 -3.16 -21.25 -21.63
N LEU A 290 -4.21 -22.02 -21.89
CA LEU A 290 -5.33 -22.20 -20.96
C LEU A 290 -4.89 -22.88 -19.67
N ARG A 291 -4.05 -23.92 -19.75
CA ARG A 291 -3.44 -24.61 -18.61
C ARG A 291 -2.60 -23.64 -17.77
N ARG A 292 -1.76 -22.83 -18.43
CA ARG A 292 -0.93 -21.82 -17.75
C ARG A 292 -1.76 -20.73 -17.08
N VAL A 293 -2.85 -20.28 -17.68
CA VAL A 293 -3.81 -19.37 -17.03
C VAL A 293 -4.32 -19.99 -15.73
N GLY A 294 -4.72 -21.28 -15.76
CA GLY A 294 -5.19 -21.98 -14.57
C GLY A 294 -4.13 -22.08 -13.47
N LEU A 295 -2.88 -22.43 -13.82
CA LEU A 295 -1.77 -22.52 -12.88
C LEU A 295 -1.46 -21.17 -12.21
N HIS A 296 -1.52 -20.07 -12.96
CA HIS A 296 -1.21 -18.74 -12.45
C HIS A 296 -2.42 -18.01 -11.87
N PHE A 297 -3.61 -18.61 -11.93
CA PHE A 297 -4.85 -18.00 -11.43
C PHE A 297 -4.78 -17.64 -9.96
N HIS A 298 -4.24 -18.53 -9.12
CA HIS A 298 -4.14 -18.29 -7.68
C HIS A 298 -3.15 -17.15 -7.33
N ALA A 299 -2.03 -17.08 -8.05
CA ALA A 299 -1.09 -15.96 -7.88
C ALA A 299 -1.70 -14.64 -8.34
N SER A 300 -2.54 -14.66 -9.38
CA SER A 300 -3.25 -13.47 -9.86
C SER A 300 -4.35 -13.00 -8.91
N ALA A 301 -5.00 -13.91 -8.18
CA ALA A 301 -6.05 -13.54 -7.24
C ALA A 301 -5.52 -12.63 -6.12
N ASN A 302 -4.31 -12.87 -5.62
CA ASN A 302 -3.65 -11.99 -4.67
C ASN A 302 -3.34 -10.62 -5.31
N GLY A 303 -2.82 -10.59 -6.53
CA GLY A 303 -2.56 -9.36 -7.25
C GLY A 303 -3.83 -8.53 -7.51
N VAL A 304 -4.95 -9.18 -7.83
CA VAL A 304 -6.24 -8.47 -8.01
C VAL A 304 -6.75 -7.91 -6.69
N ALA A 305 -6.65 -8.67 -5.58
CA ALA A 305 -7.02 -8.17 -4.26
C ALA A 305 -6.14 -6.98 -3.83
N ALA A 306 -4.85 -7.04 -4.13
CA ALA A 306 -3.93 -5.93 -3.91
C ALA A 306 -4.28 -4.71 -4.77
N ALA A 307 -4.66 -4.90 -6.04
CA ALA A 307 -5.13 -3.83 -6.91
C ALA A 307 -6.40 -3.18 -6.37
N ASP A 308 -7.38 -3.98 -5.90
CA ASP A 308 -8.61 -3.46 -5.28
C ASP A 308 -8.29 -2.59 -4.04
N ALA A 309 -7.36 -3.03 -3.19
CA ALA A 309 -6.92 -2.26 -2.03
C ALA A 309 -6.20 -0.95 -2.41
N VAL A 310 -5.40 -0.97 -3.48
CA VAL A 310 -4.77 0.24 -4.05
C VAL A 310 -5.82 1.21 -4.57
N PHE A 311 -6.81 0.71 -5.33
CA PHE A 311 -7.85 1.57 -5.91
C PHE A 311 -8.79 2.13 -4.85
N GLU A 312 -9.09 1.40 -3.80
CA GLU A 312 -9.87 1.92 -2.67
C GLU A 312 -9.20 3.14 -2.03
N ILE A 313 -7.85 3.13 -1.93
CA ILE A 313 -7.12 4.30 -1.46
C ILE A 313 -7.17 5.43 -2.49
N LEU A 314 -6.94 5.15 -3.78
CA LEU A 314 -6.89 6.14 -4.85
C LEU A 314 -8.25 6.74 -5.22
N ASP A 315 -9.34 6.00 -4.98
CA ASP A 315 -10.71 6.44 -5.24
C ASP A 315 -11.31 7.17 -4.01
N ALA A 316 -10.62 7.17 -2.85
CA ALA A 316 -11.05 7.93 -1.68
C ALA A 316 -11.11 9.43 -2.03
N PRO A 317 -12.23 10.12 -1.74
CA PRO A 317 -12.38 11.51 -2.12
C PRO A 317 -11.37 12.38 -1.36
N LEU A 318 -10.63 13.19 -2.11
CA LEU A 318 -9.74 14.18 -1.51
C LEU A 318 -10.56 15.28 -0.85
N PRO A 319 -10.11 15.83 0.29
CA PRO A 319 -10.72 17.01 0.86
C PRO A 319 -10.67 18.16 -0.16
N GLU A 320 -11.73 18.95 -0.19
CA GLU A 320 -11.77 20.16 -1.01
C GLU A 320 -10.65 21.10 -0.57
N ARG A 321 -9.90 21.62 -1.52
CA ARG A 321 -8.78 22.54 -1.28
C ARG A 321 -9.10 23.88 -1.88
N GLY A 322 -8.83 24.93 -1.13
CA GLY A 322 -8.89 26.29 -1.64
C GLY A 322 -7.83 26.55 -2.71
N GLY A 323 -8.03 27.60 -3.48
CA GLY A 323 -7.10 28.03 -4.54
C GLY A 323 -6.67 29.49 -4.40
N LEU A 324 -7.08 30.19 -3.32
CA LEU A 324 -6.67 31.58 -3.09
C LEU A 324 -5.25 31.60 -2.49
N PRO A 325 -4.39 32.54 -2.88
CA PRO A 325 -3.09 32.71 -2.25
C PRO A 325 -3.26 33.08 -0.77
N ALA A 326 -2.38 32.57 0.09
CA ALA A 326 -2.38 32.93 1.50
C ALA A 326 -2.00 34.42 1.68
N PRO A 327 -2.74 35.17 2.49
CA PRO A 327 -2.31 36.51 2.90
C PRO A 327 -0.97 36.45 3.64
N ASP A 328 -0.26 37.60 3.68
CA ASP A 328 0.99 37.71 4.43
C ASP A 328 0.77 37.58 5.95
N LEU A 329 1.16 36.43 6.52
CA LEU A 329 0.97 36.12 7.93
C LEU A 329 1.88 36.92 8.86
N SER A 330 2.87 37.64 8.34
CA SER A 330 3.66 38.56 9.16
C SER A 330 2.86 39.76 9.68
N ARG A 331 1.74 40.08 9.00
CA ARG A 331 0.84 41.23 9.29
C ARG A 331 -0.59 40.81 9.52
N ALA A 332 -1.01 39.64 9.03
CA ALA A 332 -2.38 39.18 9.16
C ALA A 332 -2.67 38.58 10.53
N ALA A 333 -3.83 38.93 11.13
CA ALA A 333 -4.33 38.22 12.29
C ALA A 333 -5.12 36.98 11.88
N ILE A 334 -5.15 35.97 12.76
CA ILE A 334 -5.92 34.74 12.54
C ILE A 334 -7.04 34.70 13.56
N ARG A 335 -8.30 34.64 13.09
CA ARG A 335 -9.49 34.54 13.93
C ARG A 335 -10.09 33.16 13.81
N ILE A 336 -10.28 32.50 14.93
CA ILE A 336 -11.00 31.24 15.07
C ILE A 336 -12.40 31.57 15.54
N GLU A 337 -13.44 31.10 14.86
CA GLU A 337 -14.84 31.33 15.15
C GLU A 337 -15.56 30.00 15.38
N ASP A 338 -16.02 29.76 16.60
CA ASP A 338 -16.85 28.63 17.05
C ASP A 338 -16.35 27.26 16.58
N LEU A 339 -15.03 27.06 16.60
CA LEU A 339 -14.36 25.88 16.08
C LEU A 339 -14.71 24.65 16.90
N SER A 340 -15.29 23.62 16.24
CA SER A 340 -15.55 22.32 16.84
C SER A 340 -15.13 21.19 15.93
N VAL A 341 -14.55 20.13 16.54
CA VAL A 341 -14.18 18.90 15.84
C VAL A 341 -14.67 17.70 16.64
N THR A 342 -15.39 16.81 15.97
CA THR A 342 -15.94 15.60 16.57
C THR A 342 -14.96 14.44 16.42
N ALA A 343 -14.59 13.83 17.54
CA ALA A 343 -13.77 12.64 17.58
C ALA A 343 -14.13 11.74 18.77
N ARG A 344 -14.22 10.45 18.56
CA ARG A 344 -14.43 9.43 19.61
C ARG A 344 -15.66 9.72 20.52
N GLY A 345 -16.75 10.22 19.94
CA GLY A 345 -17.99 10.48 20.69
C GLY A 345 -17.99 11.79 21.49
N ALA A 346 -17.02 12.66 21.32
CA ALA A 346 -16.95 13.98 21.96
C ALA A 346 -16.59 15.04 20.93
N ARG A 347 -16.93 16.32 21.23
CA ARG A 347 -16.41 17.49 20.52
C ARG A 347 -15.14 17.96 21.23
N ALA A 348 -14.02 17.97 20.52
CA ALA A 348 -12.71 18.36 21.05
C ALA A 348 -11.79 18.94 19.95
N PRO A 349 -11.66 20.29 19.80
CA PRO A 349 -12.27 21.35 20.63
C PRO A 349 -13.78 21.46 20.45
N ALA A 350 -14.44 22.13 21.41
CA ALA A 350 -15.86 22.45 21.37
C ALA A 350 -16.06 23.97 21.49
N GLY A 351 -16.52 24.61 20.40
CA GLY A 351 -16.87 26.04 20.38
C GLY A 351 -15.68 26.97 20.60
N LEU A 352 -14.48 26.62 20.15
CA LEU A 352 -13.28 27.44 20.36
C LEU A 352 -13.36 28.72 19.53
N SER A 353 -13.33 29.87 20.20
CA SER A 353 -13.26 31.19 19.56
C SER A 353 -12.08 31.97 20.13
N ALA A 354 -11.21 32.48 19.25
CA ALA A 354 -10.00 33.18 19.64
C ALA A 354 -9.45 34.04 18.50
N THR A 355 -8.60 35.00 18.82
CA THR A 355 -7.86 35.80 17.84
C THR A 355 -6.37 35.76 18.15
N ILE A 356 -5.58 35.33 17.17
CA ILE A 356 -4.11 35.26 17.20
C ILE A 356 -3.63 36.51 16.43
N ARG A 357 -2.95 37.42 17.10
CA ARG A 357 -2.41 38.65 16.49
C ARG A 357 -0.98 38.38 16.00
N PRO A 358 -0.53 39.03 14.91
CA PRO A 358 0.85 38.88 14.44
C PRO A 358 1.88 39.29 15.51
N GLY A 359 3.01 38.60 15.53
CA GLY A 359 4.12 38.85 16.44
C GLY A 359 3.88 38.45 17.92
N ARG A 360 2.77 37.78 18.25
CA ARG A 360 2.43 37.38 19.63
C ARG A 360 2.77 35.91 19.89
N LEU A 361 3.11 35.63 21.14
CA LEU A 361 3.22 34.28 21.67
C LEU A 361 1.89 33.88 22.32
N VAL A 362 1.18 32.96 21.69
CA VAL A 362 -0.14 32.49 22.11
C VAL A 362 -0.05 31.05 22.62
N ALA A 363 -0.50 30.81 23.85
CA ALA A 363 -0.53 29.46 24.42
C ALA A 363 -1.96 28.88 24.32
N LEU A 364 -2.06 27.65 23.77
CA LEU A 364 -3.27 26.84 23.84
C LEU A 364 -3.21 25.98 25.11
N ALA A 365 -4.05 26.28 26.08
CA ALA A 365 -4.12 25.61 27.37
C ALA A 365 -5.41 24.78 27.50
N GLY A 366 -5.43 23.81 28.41
CA GLY A 366 -6.60 22.98 28.69
C GLY A 366 -6.25 21.56 29.12
N PRO A 367 -7.22 20.78 29.63
CA PRO A 367 -6.98 19.41 30.06
C PRO A 367 -6.55 18.48 28.91
N SER A 368 -6.01 17.31 29.25
CA SER A 368 -5.69 16.30 28.25
C SER A 368 -6.98 15.84 27.55
N GLY A 369 -6.96 15.70 26.24
CA GLY A 369 -8.14 15.37 25.45
C GLY A 369 -9.06 16.55 25.10
N ALA A 370 -8.78 17.79 25.54
CA ALA A 370 -9.57 18.98 25.21
C ALA A 370 -9.57 19.35 23.71
N GLY A 371 -8.68 18.76 22.90
CA GLY A 371 -8.62 19.03 21.47
C GLY A 371 -7.57 20.07 21.05
N LYS A 372 -6.56 20.36 21.89
CA LYS A 372 -5.49 21.32 21.58
C LYS A 372 -4.70 20.97 20.32
N THR A 373 -4.22 19.72 20.21
CA THR A 373 -3.54 19.23 18.99
C THR A 373 -4.49 19.21 17.79
N THR A 374 -5.78 18.93 18.00
CA THR A 374 -6.79 19.00 16.95
C THR A 374 -7.00 20.44 16.47
N ALA A 375 -7.06 21.40 17.37
CA ALA A 375 -7.14 22.82 17.02
C ALA A 375 -5.89 23.28 16.24
N SER A 376 -4.69 22.85 16.64
CA SER A 376 -3.47 23.14 15.89
C SER A 376 -3.47 22.50 14.49
N GLN A 377 -4.01 21.29 14.33
CA GLN A 377 -4.14 20.65 13.00
C GLN A 377 -5.12 21.40 12.09
N VAL A 378 -6.18 21.99 12.65
CA VAL A 378 -7.08 22.85 11.88
C VAL A 378 -6.36 24.14 11.48
N LEU A 379 -5.64 24.79 12.41
CA LEU A 379 -4.82 25.97 12.15
C LEU A 379 -3.75 25.72 11.08
N LEU A 380 -3.18 24.53 11.05
CA LEU A 380 -2.22 24.09 10.02
C LEU A 380 -2.87 23.79 8.66
N GLY A 381 -4.19 23.85 8.55
CA GLY A 381 -4.91 23.45 7.32
C GLY A 381 -4.82 21.96 7.01
N LEU A 382 -4.46 21.12 8.00
CA LEU A 382 -4.36 19.66 7.86
C LEU A 382 -5.68 18.95 8.15
N LEU A 383 -6.59 19.60 8.85
CA LEU A 383 -7.89 19.08 9.25
C LEU A 383 -8.97 20.14 9.04
N ALA A 384 -10.06 19.78 8.35
CA ALA A 384 -11.24 20.64 8.28
C ALA A 384 -12.05 20.51 9.60
N PRO A 385 -12.55 21.62 10.16
CA PRO A 385 -13.47 21.57 11.29
C PRO A 385 -14.82 20.97 10.90
N ASP A 386 -15.53 20.39 11.86
CA ASP A 386 -16.90 19.92 11.63
C ASP A 386 -17.91 21.09 11.79
N ASP A 387 -17.61 22.03 12.70
CA ASP A 387 -18.37 23.30 12.88
C ASP A 387 -17.40 24.48 13.05
N GLY A 388 -17.84 25.69 12.71
CA GLY A 388 -17.03 26.88 12.79
C GLY A 388 -16.04 27.05 11.64
N ARG A 389 -15.12 28.00 11.76
CA ARG A 389 -14.14 28.33 10.72
C ARG A 389 -12.93 29.06 11.26
N VAL A 390 -11.88 29.10 10.43
CA VAL A 390 -10.66 29.88 10.69
C VAL A 390 -10.53 30.95 9.60
N LEU A 391 -10.51 32.22 10.02
CA LEU A 391 -10.39 33.38 9.13
C LEU A 391 -9.00 34.00 9.25
N VAL A 392 -8.39 34.31 8.13
CA VAL A 392 -7.20 35.15 8.05
C VAL A 392 -7.61 36.58 7.74
N LEU A 393 -7.19 37.49 8.57
CA LEU A 393 -7.56 38.90 8.53
C LEU A 393 -6.33 39.71 8.13
N PRO A 394 -6.10 40.01 6.83
CA PRO A 394 -5.02 40.88 6.40
C PRO A 394 -5.26 42.31 6.87
N GLU A 395 -4.22 43.15 6.91
CA GLU A 395 -4.35 44.58 7.26
C GLU A 395 -5.27 45.32 6.26
N GLU A 396 -5.13 44.95 4.98
CA GLU A 396 -5.97 45.50 3.90
C GLU A 396 -6.73 44.37 3.23
N GLY A 397 -8.01 44.58 2.97
CA GLY A 397 -8.87 43.61 2.30
C GLY A 397 -9.87 42.92 3.24
N GLY A 398 -10.60 41.96 2.70
CA GLY A 398 -11.61 41.19 3.45
C GLY A 398 -11.04 39.98 4.14
N ALA A 399 -11.71 39.46 5.15
CA ALA A 399 -11.40 38.20 5.81
C ALA A 399 -11.41 37.05 4.80
N VAL A 400 -10.37 36.22 4.82
CA VAL A 400 -10.24 35.03 3.95
C VAL A 400 -10.35 33.78 4.81
N ASP A 401 -11.29 32.89 4.45
CA ASP A 401 -11.42 31.60 5.13
C ASP A 401 -10.26 30.70 4.76
N LEU A 402 -9.63 30.07 5.77
CA LEU A 402 -8.50 29.13 5.59
C LEU A 402 -8.86 27.98 4.64
N ALA A 403 -10.11 27.51 4.65
CA ALA A 403 -10.59 26.48 3.75
C ALA A 403 -10.53 26.89 2.27
N ARG A 404 -10.52 28.19 1.96
CA ARG A 404 -10.42 28.74 0.59
C ARG A 404 -8.98 29.04 0.15
N ILE A 405 -8.01 28.96 1.07
CA ILE A 405 -6.59 29.23 0.81
C ILE A 405 -5.94 27.99 0.19
N ASP A 406 -5.07 28.21 -0.80
CA ASP A 406 -4.21 27.15 -1.33
C ASP A 406 -3.25 26.65 -0.24
N PRO A 407 -3.28 25.34 0.11
CA PRO A 407 -2.44 24.79 1.16
C PRO A 407 -0.93 24.98 0.91
N ALA A 408 -0.46 25.01 -0.34
CA ALA A 408 0.95 25.18 -0.61
C ALA A 408 1.42 26.59 -0.20
N SER A 409 0.66 27.64 -0.59
CA SER A 409 0.96 29.02 -0.20
C SER A 409 0.83 29.27 1.31
N TRP A 410 -0.07 28.52 1.98
CA TRP A 410 -0.20 28.55 3.44
C TRP A 410 1.02 27.96 4.14
N TRP A 411 1.44 26.75 3.72
CA TRP A 411 2.55 26.03 4.35
C TRP A 411 3.92 26.66 4.11
N GLU A 412 4.08 27.46 3.07
CA GLU A 412 5.29 28.27 2.87
C GLU A 412 5.49 29.30 3.99
N GLN A 413 4.41 29.73 4.63
CA GLN A 413 4.40 30.73 5.71
C GLN A 413 4.28 30.12 7.11
N VAL A 414 4.22 28.78 7.25
CA VAL A 414 4.02 28.09 8.52
C VAL A 414 5.17 27.12 8.82
N ALA A 415 5.80 27.26 9.98
CA ALA A 415 6.72 26.27 10.52
C ALA A 415 6.01 25.48 11.63
N TRP A 416 6.10 24.16 11.58
CA TRP A 416 5.46 23.28 12.55
C TRP A 416 6.47 22.36 13.23
N VAL A 417 6.42 22.34 14.57
CA VAL A 417 7.15 21.38 15.41
C VAL A 417 6.11 20.49 16.10
N PRO A 418 5.90 19.25 15.60
CA PRO A 418 4.96 18.32 16.22
C PRO A 418 5.52 17.77 17.52
N GLN A 419 4.66 17.21 18.36
CA GLN A 419 5.04 16.53 19.62
C GLN A 419 6.12 15.45 19.42
N ARG A 420 6.08 14.74 18.29
CA ARG A 420 7.09 13.77 17.86
C ARG A 420 7.66 14.20 16.51
N PRO A 421 8.80 14.90 16.49
CA PRO A 421 9.37 15.39 15.25
C PRO A 421 9.76 14.25 14.30
N ALA A 422 9.30 14.36 13.05
CA ALA A 422 9.74 13.46 11.99
C ALA A 422 11.14 13.90 11.49
N ILE A 423 12.13 13.05 11.73
CA ILE A 423 13.52 13.31 11.33
C ILE A 423 13.89 12.29 10.26
N ALA A 424 14.21 12.79 9.06
CA ALA A 424 14.69 11.95 7.97
C ALA A 424 16.13 11.48 8.24
N PRO A 425 16.49 10.27 7.83
CA PRO A 425 17.87 9.79 7.96
C PRO A 425 18.82 10.60 7.10
N GLY A 426 20.02 10.85 7.59
CA GLY A 426 21.03 11.66 6.91
C GLY A 426 22.02 12.28 7.86
N THR A 427 22.70 13.35 7.47
CA THR A 427 23.56 14.14 8.36
C THR A 427 22.72 15.06 9.24
N LEU A 428 23.25 15.43 10.41
CA LEU A 428 22.59 16.37 11.32
C LEU A 428 22.33 17.72 10.64
N ALA A 429 23.30 18.23 9.89
CA ALA A 429 23.16 19.45 9.10
C ALA A 429 21.96 19.39 8.12
N ARG A 430 21.83 18.27 7.39
CA ARG A 430 20.72 18.07 6.46
C ARG A 430 19.38 17.95 7.19
N ALA A 431 19.36 17.33 8.35
CA ALA A 431 18.16 17.19 9.16
C ALA A 431 17.64 18.54 9.68
N VAL A 432 18.54 19.48 10.00
CA VAL A 432 18.19 20.83 10.40
C VAL A 432 17.81 21.71 9.21
N ALA A 433 18.58 21.67 8.11
CA ALA A 433 18.31 22.45 6.91
C ALA A 433 16.95 22.10 6.26
N GLY A 434 16.46 20.87 6.46
CA GLY A 434 15.20 20.39 5.90
C GLY A 434 15.26 20.09 4.40
N PRO A 435 14.15 19.66 3.78
CA PRO A 435 14.13 19.20 2.39
C PRO A 435 14.30 20.32 1.37
N HIS A 436 14.05 21.56 1.74
CA HIS A 436 14.07 22.72 0.82
C HIS A 436 15.44 23.38 0.68
N ARG A 437 16.43 23.02 1.51
CA ARG A 437 17.82 23.47 1.42
C ARG A 437 18.75 22.26 1.39
N PRO A 438 19.01 21.67 0.22
CA PRO A 438 19.92 20.54 0.12
C PRO A 438 21.35 21.03 0.39
N ALA A 439 21.88 20.74 1.60
CA ALA A 439 23.29 20.84 1.86
C ALA A 439 23.95 19.53 1.40
N ALA A 440 24.95 19.61 0.51
CA ALA A 440 25.76 18.46 0.17
C ALA A 440 26.61 18.03 1.39
N PRO A 441 26.99 16.75 1.50
CA PRO A 441 27.89 16.32 2.55
C PRO A 441 29.22 17.08 2.43
N GLY A 442 29.56 17.87 3.45
CA GLY A 442 30.79 18.68 3.49
C GLY A 442 30.59 20.18 3.20
N ASP A 443 29.39 20.60 2.82
CA ASP A 443 29.10 22.04 2.70
C ASP A 443 29.19 22.73 4.08
N PRO A 444 29.71 23.97 4.13
CA PRO A 444 29.70 24.75 5.35
C PRO A 444 28.27 25.00 5.82
N VAL A 445 28.07 24.89 7.14
CA VAL A 445 26.76 25.17 7.74
C VAL A 445 26.47 26.67 7.61
N PRO A 446 25.31 27.08 7.10
CA PRO A 446 24.97 28.49 7.00
C PRO A 446 25.00 29.18 8.37
N PRO A 447 25.48 30.43 8.46
CA PRO A 447 25.58 31.17 9.75
C PRO A 447 24.24 31.30 10.47
N GLU A 448 23.12 31.38 9.72
CA GLU A 448 21.76 31.46 10.27
C GLU A 448 21.39 30.14 11.00
N LEU A 449 21.82 28.99 10.48
CA LEU A 449 21.63 27.68 11.11
C LEU A 449 22.45 27.54 12.40
N GLU A 450 23.68 28.05 12.40
CA GLU A 450 24.51 28.08 13.61
C GLU A 450 23.95 29.01 14.68
N ALA A 451 23.43 30.17 14.28
CA ALA A 451 22.75 31.09 15.19
C ALA A 451 21.49 30.46 15.80
N ALA A 452 20.65 29.80 14.98
CA ALA A 452 19.50 29.06 15.46
C ALA A 452 19.88 27.89 16.37
N ALA A 453 20.99 27.19 16.10
CA ALA A 453 21.49 26.11 16.93
C ALA A 453 21.93 26.62 18.33
N ARG A 454 22.63 27.74 18.37
CA ARG A 454 23.00 28.38 19.64
C ARG A 454 21.77 28.80 20.46
N ALA A 455 20.76 29.40 19.83
CA ALA A 455 19.56 29.83 20.52
C ALA A 455 18.74 28.64 21.11
N THR A 456 18.89 27.44 20.58
CA THR A 456 18.15 26.26 21.03
C THR A 456 19.02 25.26 21.81
N GLY A 457 20.31 25.56 22.02
CA GLY A 457 21.29 24.65 22.65
C GLY A 457 21.62 23.40 21.82
N LEU A 458 21.32 23.40 20.49
CA LEU A 458 21.70 22.30 19.61
C LEU A 458 23.21 22.29 19.32
N ASP A 459 23.89 23.43 19.40
CA ASP A 459 25.34 23.58 19.26
C ASP A 459 26.11 22.75 20.31
N GLU A 460 25.61 22.66 21.55
CA GLU A 460 26.16 21.76 22.58
C GLU A 460 26.07 20.29 22.16
N VAL A 461 24.93 19.92 21.53
CA VAL A 461 24.74 18.55 21.01
C VAL A 461 25.69 18.29 19.85
N VAL A 462 25.87 19.25 18.95
CA VAL A 462 26.80 19.16 17.83
C VAL A 462 28.25 19.01 18.33
N ALA A 463 28.63 19.79 19.32
CA ALA A 463 29.98 19.74 19.91
C ALA A 463 30.27 18.41 20.62
N ALA A 464 29.23 17.76 21.17
CA ALA A 464 29.35 16.47 21.85
C ALA A 464 29.36 15.25 20.88
N LEU A 465 29.02 15.45 19.61
CA LEU A 465 28.99 14.39 18.63
C LEU A 465 30.34 14.22 17.91
N PRO A 466 30.81 12.98 17.63
CA PRO A 466 32.14 12.73 17.06
C PRO A 466 32.43 13.45 15.73
N GLU A 467 31.42 13.57 14.87
CA GLU A 467 31.54 14.18 13.54
C GLU A 467 30.80 15.53 13.45
N GLY A 468 30.38 16.10 14.61
CA GLY A 468 29.68 17.37 14.67
C GLY A 468 28.45 17.40 13.74
N TRP A 469 28.34 18.40 12.89
CA TRP A 469 27.25 18.54 11.91
C TRP A 469 27.19 17.42 10.85
N ALA A 470 28.33 16.74 10.59
CA ALA A 470 28.39 15.62 9.65
C ALA A 470 27.88 14.30 10.24
N THR A 471 27.65 14.25 11.56
CA THR A 471 27.17 13.04 12.25
C THR A 471 25.91 12.50 11.60
N ARG A 472 25.94 11.20 11.27
CA ARG A 472 24.81 10.51 10.66
C ARG A 472 23.79 10.12 11.71
N ILE A 473 22.53 10.48 11.46
CA ILE A 473 21.38 10.11 12.26
C ILE A 473 20.48 9.13 11.49
N GLY A 474 19.94 8.14 12.18
CA GLY A 474 19.05 7.13 11.60
C GLY A 474 17.60 7.61 11.46
N HIS A 475 16.74 6.70 11.01
CA HIS A 475 15.30 6.94 10.91
C HIS A 475 14.69 7.41 12.23
N GLY A 476 13.84 8.44 12.18
CA GLY A 476 13.19 9.02 13.35
C GLY A 476 14.16 9.66 14.34
N GLY A 477 15.37 9.99 13.89
CA GLY A 477 16.42 10.57 14.75
C GLY A 477 17.10 9.54 15.65
N ALA A 478 17.17 8.28 15.22
CA ALA A 478 17.92 7.24 15.94
C ALA A 478 19.39 7.70 16.11
N GLY A 479 19.91 7.58 17.32
CA GLY A 479 21.20 8.13 17.74
C GLY A 479 21.09 9.44 18.55
N LEU A 480 19.92 10.07 18.59
CA LEU A 480 19.65 11.26 19.39
C LEU A 480 18.67 10.96 20.54
N SER A 481 18.86 11.59 21.70
CA SER A 481 17.88 11.56 22.79
C SER A 481 16.58 12.29 22.43
N VAL A 482 15.52 12.12 23.21
CA VAL A 482 14.24 12.81 22.98
C VAL A 482 14.44 14.33 22.99
N GLY A 483 15.18 14.85 23.99
CA GLY A 483 15.47 16.28 24.10
C GLY A 483 16.33 16.81 22.95
N GLN A 484 17.32 16.04 22.47
CA GLN A 484 18.14 16.41 21.32
C GLN A 484 17.32 16.48 20.04
N ARG A 485 16.38 15.55 19.83
CA ARG A 485 15.43 15.59 18.70
C ARG A 485 14.53 16.82 18.75
N GLN A 486 14.09 17.20 19.95
CA GLN A 486 13.26 18.38 20.13
C GLN A 486 14.03 19.67 19.84
N ARG A 487 15.29 19.80 20.35
CA ARG A 487 16.19 20.93 20.03
C ARG A 487 16.44 21.02 18.53
N LEU A 488 16.70 19.90 17.84
CA LEU A 488 16.85 19.86 16.38
C LEU A 488 15.61 20.38 15.65
N ALA A 489 14.42 19.95 16.05
CA ALA A 489 13.18 20.39 15.42
C ALA A 489 12.89 21.89 15.67
N LEU A 490 13.19 22.39 16.86
CA LEU A 490 13.07 23.80 17.19
C LEU A 490 14.10 24.66 16.43
N THR A 491 15.35 24.18 16.29
CA THR A 491 16.38 24.82 15.45
C THR A 491 15.89 24.94 14.00
N ARG A 492 15.30 23.89 13.45
CA ARG A 492 14.69 23.93 12.10
C ARG A 492 13.61 24.99 11.98
N ALA A 493 12.73 25.09 12.97
CA ALA A 493 11.68 26.11 13.00
C ALA A 493 12.24 27.53 13.10
N LEU A 494 13.27 27.74 13.93
CA LEU A 494 13.94 29.02 14.08
C LEU A 494 14.70 29.44 12.80
N ALA A 495 15.33 28.51 12.13
CA ALA A 495 16.02 28.73 10.86
C ALA A 495 15.07 28.92 9.65
N SER A 496 13.80 28.55 9.78
CA SER A 496 12.78 28.80 8.76
C SER A 496 12.42 30.29 8.70
N PRO A 497 12.17 30.87 7.53
CA PRO A 497 11.68 32.26 7.42
C PRO A 497 10.19 32.42 7.73
N ALA A 498 9.46 31.33 8.02
CA ALA A 498 8.02 31.32 8.21
C ALA A 498 7.56 32.27 9.32
N PRO A 499 6.61 33.20 9.07
CA PRO A 499 6.13 34.14 10.06
C PRO A 499 5.24 33.52 11.15
N LEU A 500 4.59 32.39 10.87
CA LEU A 500 3.79 31.62 11.84
C LEU A 500 4.54 30.35 12.26
N VAL A 501 4.72 30.15 13.56
CA VAL A 501 5.34 28.94 14.12
C VAL A 501 4.35 28.26 15.06
N VAL A 502 4.07 26.97 14.83
CA VAL A 502 3.18 26.17 15.66
C VAL A 502 4.01 25.09 16.37
N LEU A 503 3.98 25.07 17.71
CA LEU A 503 4.73 24.15 18.56
C LEU A 503 3.77 23.26 19.35
N ASP A 504 3.81 21.95 19.11
CA ASP A 504 2.94 20.99 19.81
C ASP A 504 3.71 20.33 20.97
N GLU A 505 3.41 20.74 22.21
CA GLU A 505 4.02 20.27 23.46
C GLU A 505 5.57 20.22 23.44
N PRO A 506 6.26 21.32 23.11
CA PRO A 506 7.71 21.29 22.86
C PRO A 506 8.55 20.94 24.09
N THR A 507 7.99 20.99 25.30
CA THR A 507 8.66 20.66 26.56
C THR A 507 8.24 19.30 27.15
N ALA A 508 7.43 18.51 26.44
CA ALA A 508 7.01 17.20 26.94
C ALA A 508 8.20 16.25 27.11
N HIS A 509 8.25 15.56 28.25
CA HIS A 509 9.29 14.57 28.58
C HIS A 509 10.73 15.10 28.64
N LEU A 510 10.91 16.42 28.83
CA LEU A 510 12.22 17.06 28.99
C LEU A 510 12.56 17.24 30.47
N ASP A 511 13.85 17.16 30.78
CA ASP A 511 14.41 17.62 32.05
C ASP A 511 14.49 19.17 32.13
N ALA A 512 14.83 19.70 33.29
CA ALA A 512 14.83 21.14 33.50
C ALA A 512 15.85 21.89 32.60
N ALA A 513 17.00 21.26 32.31
CA ALA A 513 18.02 21.87 31.45
C ALA A 513 17.55 21.94 29.99
N ALA A 514 17.00 20.85 29.47
CA ALA A 514 16.43 20.83 28.11
C ALA A 514 15.19 21.74 27.99
N GLU A 515 14.37 21.87 29.04
CA GLU A 515 13.25 22.81 29.07
C GLU A 515 13.72 24.26 28.96
N ALA A 516 14.81 24.66 29.66
CA ALA A 516 15.39 26.00 29.56
C ALA A 516 15.80 26.35 28.12
N HIS A 517 16.41 25.41 27.39
CA HIS A 517 16.76 25.62 25.97
C HIS A 517 15.54 25.79 25.07
N VAL A 518 14.45 25.05 25.33
CA VAL A 518 13.19 25.23 24.58
C VAL A 518 12.59 26.61 24.86
N LEU A 519 12.57 27.05 26.12
CA LEU A 519 12.08 28.38 26.49
C LEU A 519 12.90 29.49 25.82
N ALA A 520 14.26 29.37 25.82
CA ALA A 520 15.14 30.28 25.11
C ALA A 520 14.86 30.32 23.61
N GLY A 521 14.64 29.16 22.96
CA GLY A 521 14.28 29.08 21.56
C GLY A 521 12.91 29.72 21.23
N VAL A 522 11.91 29.55 22.12
CA VAL A 522 10.60 30.21 21.98
C VAL A 522 10.72 31.73 22.15
N ALA A 523 11.54 32.19 23.12
CA ALA A 523 11.81 33.61 23.28
C ALA A 523 12.51 34.20 22.03
N ALA A 524 13.49 33.51 21.47
CA ALA A 524 14.15 33.95 20.24
C ALA A 524 13.21 34.05 19.03
N LEU A 525 12.25 33.14 18.90
CA LEU A 525 11.20 33.23 17.87
C LEU A 525 10.35 34.49 18.03
N ARG A 526 9.96 34.81 19.28
CA ARG A 526 9.18 36.01 19.61
C ARG A 526 9.99 37.29 19.35
N GLU A 527 11.25 37.33 19.76
CA GLU A 527 12.16 38.47 19.53
C GLU A 527 12.39 38.74 18.04
N ALA A 528 12.36 37.66 17.22
CA ALA A 528 12.39 37.75 15.77
C ALA A 528 11.07 38.27 15.15
N GLY A 529 10.09 38.71 15.95
CA GLY A 529 8.80 39.24 15.50
C GLY A 529 7.84 38.21 14.95
N ARG A 530 8.08 36.91 15.19
CA ARG A 530 7.22 35.83 14.65
C ARG A 530 6.00 35.59 15.52
N THR A 531 4.89 35.20 14.91
CA THR A 531 3.71 34.70 15.59
C THR A 531 3.96 33.27 16.05
N VAL A 532 3.89 33.00 17.34
CA VAL A 532 4.13 31.67 17.89
C VAL A 532 2.86 31.15 18.56
N VAL A 533 2.40 30.00 18.14
CA VAL A 533 1.30 29.27 18.78
C VAL A 533 1.88 28.02 19.44
N VAL A 534 1.77 27.95 20.77
CA VAL A 534 2.33 26.82 21.54
C VAL A 534 1.24 26.07 22.28
N ILE A 535 1.17 24.75 22.11
CA ILE A 535 0.38 23.89 22.99
C ILE A 535 1.19 23.66 24.26
N ALA A 536 0.69 24.16 25.38
CA ALA A 536 1.40 24.11 26.65
C ALA A 536 0.58 23.42 27.76
N HIS A 537 1.26 22.57 28.52
CA HIS A 537 0.77 22.01 29.77
C HIS A 537 1.58 22.49 30.98
N ARG A 538 2.81 22.96 30.75
CA ARG A 538 3.72 23.40 31.79
C ARG A 538 3.55 24.89 32.09
N ARG A 539 3.56 25.24 33.37
CA ARG A 539 3.40 26.62 33.83
C ARG A 539 4.46 27.59 33.29
N ALA A 540 5.67 27.10 33.06
CA ALA A 540 6.76 27.91 32.52
C ALA A 540 6.44 28.51 31.14
N LEU A 541 5.87 27.73 30.21
CA LEU A 541 5.44 28.22 28.89
C LEU A 541 4.21 29.11 28.96
N LEU A 542 3.26 28.82 29.87
CA LEU A 542 2.09 29.66 30.07
C LEU A 542 2.44 31.05 30.65
N ALA A 543 3.50 31.10 31.49
CA ALA A 543 3.94 32.35 32.12
C ALA A 543 4.65 33.32 31.15
N VAL A 544 5.23 32.84 30.06
CA VAL A 544 5.91 33.66 29.05
C VAL A 544 4.98 34.02 27.86
N ALA A 545 3.79 33.42 27.80
CA ALA A 545 2.82 33.69 26.74
C ALA A 545 2.19 35.07 26.91
N ASP A 546 2.00 35.76 25.77
CA ASP A 546 1.31 37.04 25.74
C ASP A 546 -0.21 36.89 25.91
N ASP A 547 -0.76 35.80 25.31
CA ASP A 547 -2.17 35.45 25.36
C ASP A 547 -2.32 33.96 25.67
N VAL A 548 -3.27 33.59 26.51
CA VAL A 548 -3.62 32.20 26.81
C VAL A 548 -5.04 31.91 26.36
N ILE A 549 -5.18 30.96 25.45
CA ILE A 549 -6.46 30.52 24.91
C ILE A 549 -6.85 29.19 25.56
N GLU A 550 -7.95 29.15 26.27
CA GLU A 550 -8.46 27.94 26.89
C GLU A 550 -9.23 27.09 25.90
N VAL A 551 -8.77 25.84 25.70
CA VAL A 551 -9.41 24.84 24.84
C VAL A 551 -10.24 23.89 25.71
N ARG A 552 -11.50 23.71 25.37
CA ARG A 552 -12.44 22.85 26.09
C ARG A 552 -13.02 21.79 25.19
N SER A 553 -13.42 20.67 25.79
CA SER A 553 -14.19 19.59 25.13
C SER A 553 -15.60 19.55 25.72
N ALA A 554 -16.54 19.06 24.92
CA ALA A 554 -17.90 18.79 25.34
C ALA A 554 -18.35 17.42 24.87
N PRO A 555 -19.23 16.70 25.60
CA PRO A 555 -19.90 15.53 25.08
C PRO A 555 -20.57 15.86 23.73
N ARG A 556 -20.69 14.90 22.83
CA ARG A 556 -21.51 15.06 21.63
C ARG A 556 -22.95 15.32 22.09
N PRO A 557 -23.66 16.32 21.56
CA PRO A 557 -25.10 16.41 21.76
C PRO A 557 -25.70 15.09 21.26
N ASP A 558 -26.45 14.39 22.10
CA ASP A 558 -27.20 13.20 21.66
C ASP A 558 -28.14 13.66 20.54
N ASP A 559 -27.93 13.17 19.33
CA ASP A 559 -28.93 13.18 18.28
C ASP A 559 -30.05 12.27 18.79
N GLY A 560 -31.11 12.78 19.37
CA GLY A 560 -32.19 12.13 20.11
C GLY A 560 -32.88 10.95 19.40
N ARG A 561 -32.13 9.93 19.03
CA ARG A 561 -32.55 8.71 18.36
C ARG A 561 -32.14 7.41 19.08
N ALA A 562 -31.91 7.44 20.37
CA ALA A 562 -31.53 6.22 21.13
C ALA A 562 -32.30 6.00 22.44
N GLU A 563 -33.43 6.64 22.70
CA GLU A 563 -34.26 6.38 23.92
C GLU A 563 -35.60 5.70 23.67
N GLU A 564 -35.99 5.34 22.43
CA GLU A 564 -37.28 4.65 22.20
C GLU A 564 -37.23 3.13 22.24
N ASP A 565 -36.07 2.48 22.47
CA ASP A 565 -35.99 1.00 22.44
C ASP A 565 -35.50 0.35 23.76
N ARG A 566 -35.64 1.05 24.89
CA ARG A 566 -35.39 0.45 26.24
C ARG A 566 -36.55 0.58 27.19
N GLY A 567 -37.75 0.70 26.71
CA GLY A 567 -38.97 0.74 27.48
C GLY A 567 -39.89 -0.42 27.12
N GLY A 568 -39.66 -1.60 27.64
CA GLY A 568 -40.60 -2.73 27.47
C GLY A 568 -39.96 -4.06 27.83
N ASP A 569 -40.08 -4.47 29.05
CA ASP A 569 -40.29 -5.79 29.62
C ASP A 569 -39.38 -6.09 30.82
N HIS A 570 -39.75 -5.56 31.95
CA HIS A 570 -39.45 -6.21 33.23
C HIS A 570 -40.78 -6.69 33.82
N GLN A 571 -41.20 -7.92 33.47
CA GLN A 571 -42.13 -8.68 34.25
C GLN A 571 -41.36 -9.70 35.12
N ASP A 572 -41.68 -9.65 36.37
CA ASP A 572 -41.28 -10.49 37.48
C ASP A 572 -41.18 -11.97 37.14
N GLY A 573 -40.08 -12.59 37.53
CA GLY A 573 -39.89 -14.02 37.63
C GLY A 573 -38.98 -14.39 38.79
N ALA A 574 -39.52 -14.31 40.00
CA ALA A 574 -38.90 -14.89 41.18
C ALA A 574 -38.76 -16.42 41.01
N VAL A 575 -37.53 -16.93 40.95
CA VAL A 575 -37.24 -18.37 41.14
C VAL A 575 -36.14 -18.52 42.18
N SER A 576 -36.55 -19.27 43.20
CA SER A 576 -35.91 -19.66 44.44
C SER A 576 -34.50 -20.24 44.31
N ALA A 577 -33.70 -19.91 45.30
CA ALA A 577 -32.42 -20.54 45.61
C ALA A 577 -32.58 -22.04 45.87
N GLY A 578 -31.82 -22.85 45.17
CA GLY A 578 -31.55 -24.24 45.48
C GLY A 578 -30.04 -24.48 45.48
N ALA A 579 -29.49 -24.71 46.68
CA ALA A 579 -28.11 -25.13 46.87
C ALA A 579 -27.91 -26.59 46.39
N PRO A 580 -26.78 -26.96 45.80
CA PRO A 580 -26.39 -28.36 45.70
C PRO A 580 -25.45 -28.77 46.85
N GLU A 581 -25.84 -29.83 47.53
CA GLU A 581 -25.03 -30.65 48.45
C GLU A 581 -23.90 -31.40 47.74
N PRO A 582 -22.86 -31.80 48.49
CA PRO A 582 -21.72 -32.51 47.91
C PRO A 582 -21.92 -34.03 48.01
N ALA A 583 -21.67 -34.74 46.94
CA ALA A 583 -21.49 -36.21 46.93
C ALA A 583 -20.06 -36.47 46.42
N GLY A 584 -19.17 -37.12 47.12
CA GLY A 584 -19.20 -38.46 47.62
C GLY A 584 -18.12 -39.24 46.89
N ALA A 585 -17.04 -39.60 47.61
CA ALA A 585 -15.83 -40.28 47.11
C ALA A 585 -16.07 -41.76 46.74
N GLY A 586 -15.20 -42.23 45.83
CA GLY A 586 -14.61 -43.54 45.72
C GLY A 586 -15.28 -44.55 44.76
N PRO A 587 -14.55 -45.61 44.35
CA PRO A 587 -13.12 -45.91 44.60
C PRO A 587 -12.18 -45.65 43.43
#